data_04da419e77bd20ce1199c49ddf4a99ad
#
_entry.id   04da419e77bd20ce1199c49ddf4a99ad
#
_cell.length_a   1.000
_cell.length_b   1.000
_cell.length_c   1.000
_cell.angle_alpha   90.00
_cell.angle_beta   90.00
_cell.angle_gamma   90.00
#
_symmetry.space_group_name_H-M   'P 1'
#
loop_
_entity.id
_entity.type
_entity.pdbx_description
1 polymer ?
#
loop_
_entity_poly.entity_id
_entity_poly.type
_entity_poly.pdbx_seq_one_letter_code
_entity_poly.pdbx_strand_id
1 'polypeptide(L)'
;MFQGTIDTSAAMAIEATMNGDVLFELGVLYSSGRGGLIDLVAAHKWFNLAALKGRGDAISLRQEIAGQMSGAEIAAAQREARAWIATH
;
A
#
# COMPACT_ATOMS: atom_id res chain seq x y z
N MET A 1 -30.28 -10.08 -16.27
CA MET A 1 -29.80 -10.41 -15.72
C MET A 1 -28.62 -10.01 -15.60
N PHE A 2 -28.20 -9.83 -14.95
CA PHE A 2 -27.18 -9.33 -14.72
C PHE A 2 -26.22 -10.08 -14.89
N GLN A 3 -25.81 -10.35 -15.38
CA GLN A 3 -24.97 -11.08 -15.66
C GLN A 3 -23.83 -10.76 -15.31
N GLY A 4 -23.60 -10.59 -14.62
CA GLY A 4 -22.45 -10.53 -14.11
C GLY A 4 -21.55 -9.77 -14.55
N THR A 5 -21.72 -9.16 -14.80
CA THR A 5 -20.89 -8.64 -15.39
C THR A 5 -20.25 -7.74 -14.91
N ILE A 6 -20.14 -7.47 -14.20
CA ILE A 6 -19.54 -6.54 -13.75
C ILE A 6 -18.40 -6.52 -13.75
N ASP A 7 -17.94 -7.26 -13.77
CA ASP A 7 -16.79 -7.34 -13.54
C ASP A 7 -15.90 -6.45 -14.09
N THR A 8 -15.72 -6.13 -15.22
CA THR A 8 -14.74 -5.20 -15.76
C THR A 8 -14.94 -3.83 -15.17
N SER A 9 -16.15 -3.34 -15.14
CA SER A 9 -16.41 -2.03 -14.59
C SER A 9 -16.08 -1.94 -13.13
N ALA A 10 -16.43 -2.95 -12.37
CA ALA A 10 -16.18 -2.94 -10.94
C ALA A 10 -14.69 -3.00 -10.66
N ALA A 11 -13.96 -3.82 -11.43
CA ALA A 11 -12.51 -3.92 -11.25
C ALA A 11 -11.83 -2.60 -11.57
N MET A 12 -12.26 -1.94 -12.62
CA MET A 12 -11.66 -0.65 -12.98
C MET A 12 -11.98 0.41 -11.94
N ALA A 13 -13.16 0.38 -11.37
CA ALA A 13 -13.51 1.32 -10.32
C ALA A 13 -12.66 1.09 -9.06
N ILE A 14 -12.41 -0.17 -8.71
CA ILE A 14 -11.57 -0.48 -7.57
C ILE A 14 -10.14 -0.02 -7.83
N GLU A 15 -9.62 -0.29 -9.00
CA GLU A 15 -8.26 0.14 -9.32
C GLU A 15 -8.13 1.65 -9.33
N ALA A 16 -9.16 2.34 -9.79
CA ALA A 16 -9.14 3.79 -9.82
C ALA A 16 -9.09 4.38 -8.42
N THR A 17 -9.62 3.68 -7.40
CA THR A 17 -9.56 4.16 -6.04
C THR A 17 -8.25 3.80 -5.34
N MET A 18 -7.43 2.91 -5.93
CA MET A 18 -6.13 2.57 -5.36
C MET A 18 -5.07 3.52 -5.86
N ASN A 19 -5.34 4.81 -5.76
CA ASN A 19 -4.40 5.84 -6.15
C ASN A 19 -3.44 6.13 -5.00
N GLY A 20 -2.52 7.07 -5.21
CA GLY A 20 -1.52 7.40 -4.21
C GLY A 20 -2.11 7.81 -2.88
N ASP A 21 -3.23 8.52 -2.89
CA ASP A 21 -3.85 8.98 -1.65
C ASP A 21 -4.42 7.83 -0.84
N VAL A 22 -5.08 6.88 -1.49
CA VAL A 22 -5.62 5.71 -0.81
C VAL A 22 -4.49 4.85 -0.25
N LEU A 23 -3.44 4.65 -1.05
CA LEU A 23 -2.29 3.86 -0.61
C LEU A 23 -1.57 4.53 0.56
N PHE A 24 -1.48 5.85 0.53
CA PHE A 24 -0.89 6.62 1.62
C PHE A 24 -1.69 6.42 2.91
N GLU A 25 -3.01 6.48 2.82
CA GLU A 25 -3.85 6.27 4.00
C GLU A 25 -3.71 4.86 4.57
N LEU A 26 -3.53 3.86 3.71
CA LEU A 26 -3.26 2.52 4.19
C LEU A 26 -1.95 2.46 4.95
N GLY A 27 -0.93 3.16 4.47
CA GLY A 27 0.34 3.25 5.19
C GLY A 27 0.17 3.87 6.57
N VAL A 28 -0.61 4.96 6.65
CA VAL A 28 -0.90 5.63 7.91
C VAL A 28 -1.67 4.71 8.84
N LEU A 29 -2.65 3.99 8.31
CA LEU A 29 -3.47 3.09 9.11
C LEU A 29 -2.60 2.04 9.81
N TYR A 30 -1.71 1.40 9.07
CA TYR A 30 -0.89 0.32 9.61
C TYR A 30 0.28 0.84 10.46
N SER A 31 0.79 2.03 10.19
CA SER A 31 1.91 2.56 10.98
C SER A 31 1.43 3.19 12.27
N SER A 32 0.20 3.68 12.33
CA SER A 32 -0.32 4.35 13.51
C SER A 32 -1.10 3.44 14.44
N GLY A 33 -1.48 2.26 13.96
CA GLY A 33 -2.32 1.36 14.75
C GLY A 33 -3.79 1.75 14.79
N ARG A 34 -4.21 2.70 13.96
CA ARG A 34 -5.63 3.12 13.96
C ARG A 34 -6.56 1.98 13.58
N GLY A 35 -6.07 1.01 12.83
CA GLY A 35 -6.86 -0.16 12.49
C GLY A 35 -6.84 -1.24 13.57
N GLY A 36 -6.23 -0.96 14.71
CA GLY A 36 -6.17 -1.89 15.82
C GLY A 36 -4.84 -2.62 15.94
N LEU A 37 -4.02 -2.64 14.89
CA LEU A 37 -2.78 -3.37 14.92
C LEU A 37 -1.74 -2.62 14.12
N ILE A 38 -0.57 -2.41 14.71
CA ILE A 38 0.56 -1.81 14.00
C ILE A 38 1.26 -2.92 13.23
N ASP A 39 1.46 -2.70 11.93
CA ASP A 39 2.17 -3.64 11.07
C ASP A 39 3.09 -2.83 10.18
N LEU A 40 4.36 -2.76 10.56
CA LEU A 40 5.30 -1.91 9.84
C LEU A 40 5.68 -2.46 8.46
N VAL A 41 5.63 -3.78 8.29
CA VAL A 41 5.85 -4.37 6.98
C VAL A 41 4.75 -3.92 6.01
N ALA A 42 3.50 -4.00 6.45
CA ALA A 42 2.39 -3.54 5.63
C ALA A 42 2.48 -2.03 5.38
N ALA A 43 2.79 -1.26 6.42
CA ALA A 43 2.89 0.20 6.29
C ALA A 43 3.97 0.58 5.28
N HIS A 44 5.14 -0.05 5.36
CA HIS A 44 6.24 0.21 4.45
C HIS A 44 5.84 -0.10 3.02
N LYS A 45 5.17 -1.24 2.82
CA LYS A 45 4.67 -1.64 1.50
C LYS A 45 3.73 -0.57 0.93
N TRP A 46 2.76 -0.13 1.72
CA TRP A 46 1.76 0.82 1.22
C TRP A 46 2.37 2.20 0.97
N PHE A 47 3.30 2.67 1.83
CA PHE A 47 3.98 3.93 1.57
C PHE A 47 4.85 3.84 0.32
N ASN A 48 5.50 2.70 0.10
CA ASN A 48 6.31 2.51 -1.08
C ASN A 48 5.44 2.61 -2.34
N LEU A 49 4.29 1.96 -2.33
CA LEU A 49 3.37 1.99 -3.46
C LEU A 49 2.76 3.39 -3.65
N ALA A 50 2.48 4.09 -2.55
CA ALA A 50 1.97 5.45 -2.62
C ALA A 50 2.99 6.38 -3.28
N ALA A 51 4.26 6.22 -2.94
CA ALA A 51 5.32 7.02 -3.55
C ALA A 51 5.41 6.75 -5.05
N LEU A 52 5.28 5.50 -5.46
CA LEU A 52 5.29 5.15 -6.88
C LEU A 52 4.11 5.75 -7.63
N LYS A 53 3.01 6.01 -6.93
CA LYS A 53 1.83 6.62 -7.54
C LYS A 53 1.83 8.15 -7.41
N GLY A 54 2.96 8.73 -7.00
CA GLY A 54 3.10 10.18 -7.00
C GLY A 54 3.00 10.86 -5.64
N ARG A 55 2.75 10.12 -4.55
CA ARG A 55 2.74 10.73 -3.22
C ARG A 55 4.16 10.83 -2.69
N GLY A 56 4.83 11.93 -3.01
CA GLY A 56 6.23 12.11 -2.62
C GLY A 56 6.46 12.13 -1.11
N ASP A 57 5.49 12.62 -0.34
CA ASP A 57 5.60 12.64 1.12
C ASP A 57 5.62 11.24 1.73
N ALA A 58 5.18 10.22 0.99
CA ALA A 58 5.25 8.85 1.48
C ALA A 58 6.68 8.36 1.61
N ILE A 59 7.62 8.94 0.86
CA ILE A 59 9.02 8.53 0.91
C ILE A 59 9.61 8.78 2.29
N SER A 60 9.40 9.97 2.85
CA SER A 60 9.96 10.28 4.17
C SER A 60 9.32 9.44 5.27
N LEU A 61 8.02 9.17 5.16
CA LEU A 61 7.34 8.31 6.13
C LEU A 61 7.83 6.87 6.03
N ARG A 62 8.05 6.38 4.81
CA ARG A 62 8.61 5.05 4.62
C ARG A 62 10.00 4.94 5.26
N GLN A 63 10.82 5.97 5.07
CA GLN A 63 12.16 5.98 5.64
C GLN A 63 12.12 6.04 7.17
N GLU A 64 11.18 6.79 7.69
CA GLU A 64 11.03 6.91 9.13
C GLU A 64 10.69 5.57 9.76
N ILE A 65 9.71 4.84 9.22
CA ILE A 65 9.36 3.55 9.79
C ILE A 65 10.44 2.50 9.51
N ALA A 66 11.18 2.62 8.42
CA ALA A 66 12.26 1.70 8.13
C ALA A 66 13.33 1.74 9.22
N GLY A 67 13.48 2.88 9.88
CA GLY A 67 14.41 2.99 11.01
C GLY A 67 14.03 2.13 12.20
N GLN A 68 12.79 1.64 12.24
CA GLN A 68 12.32 0.78 13.32
C GLN A 68 12.18 -0.67 12.85
N MET A 69 12.60 -0.99 11.63
CA MET A 69 12.43 -2.31 11.04
C MET A 69 13.77 -2.99 10.87
N SER A 70 13.77 -4.31 10.87
CA SER A 70 14.97 -5.06 10.53
C SER A 70 15.16 -5.09 9.02
N GLY A 71 16.37 -5.43 8.57
CA GLY A 71 16.61 -5.58 7.15
C GLY A 71 15.72 -6.64 6.52
N ALA A 72 15.44 -7.72 7.25
CA ALA A 72 14.56 -8.78 6.76
C ALA A 72 13.12 -8.28 6.59
N GLU A 73 12.66 -7.43 7.51
CA GLU A 73 11.32 -6.86 7.42
C GLU A 73 11.22 -5.89 6.25
N ILE A 74 12.23 -5.07 6.04
CA ILE A 74 12.25 -4.16 4.90
C ILE A 74 12.24 -4.96 3.60
N ALA A 75 13.03 -6.02 3.52
CA ALA A 75 13.06 -6.86 2.33
C ALA A 75 11.71 -7.52 2.08
N ALA A 76 11.04 -7.97 3.14
CA ALA A 76 9.70 -8.54 3.01
C ALA A 76 8.72 -7.51 2.47
N ALA A 77 8.76 -6.29 2.99
CA ALA A 77 7.87 -5.23 2.52
C ALA A 77 8.10 -4.92 1.05
N GLN A 78 9.36 -4.91 0.63
CA GLN A 78 9.70 -4.66 -0.76
C GLN A 78 9.22 -5.79 -1.67
N ARG A 79 9.32 -7.05 -1.23
CA ARG A 79 8.81 -8.17 -1.99
C ARG A 79 7.30 -8.09 -2.13
N GLU A 80 6.61 -7.73 -1.06
CA GLU A 80 5.16 -7.61 -1.09
C GLU A 80 4.71 -6.48 -2.00
N ALA A 81 5.44 -5.38 -2.02
CA ALA A 81 5.12 -4.27 -2.92
C ALA A 81 5.28 -4.71 -4.37
N ARG A 82 6.35 -5.43 -4.70
CA ARG A 82 6.55 -5.93 -6.05
C ARG A 82 5.46 -6.92 -6.45
N ALA A 83 5.05 -7.79 -5.54
CA ALA A 83 3.99 -8.74 -5.81
C ALA A 83 2.68 -8.03 -6.09
N TRP A 84 2.39 -6.97 -5.33
CA TRP A 84 1.18 -6.19 -5.54
C TRP A 84 1.19 -5.54 -6.92
N ILE A 85 2.31 -4.96 -7.32
CA ILE A 85 2.44 -4.34 -8.64
C ILE A 85 2.21 -5.38 -9.74
N ALA A 86 2.72 -6.59 -9.57
CA ALA A 86 2.60 -7.62 -10.58
C ALA A 86 1.15 -8.05 -10.81
N THR A 87 0.28 -7.85 -9.83
CA THR A 87 -1.11 -8.29 -9.92
C THR A 87 -2.10 -7.13 -10.08
N HIS A 88 -1.62 -5.91 -10.05
CA HIS A 88 -2.45 -4.73 -10.19
C HIS A 88 -1.89 -3.79 -11.22
#